data_ffb89eddb0afba45075f4ac332b3fbda
#
_entry.id   ffb89eddb0afba45075f4ac332b3fbda
#
_cell.length_a   1.000
_cell.length_b   1.000
_cell.length_c   1.000
_cell.angle_alpha   90.00
_cell.angle_beta   90.00
_cell.angle_gamma   90.00
#
_symmetry.space_group_name_H-M   'P 1'
#
loop_
_entity.id
_entity.type
_entity.pdbx_description
1 polymer ?
#
loop_
_entity_poly.entity_id
_entity_poly.type
_entity_poly.pdbx_seq_one_letter_code
_entity_poly.pdbx_strand_id
1 'polypeptide(L)'
;PSIQAMKDAGVKAEQVHEAILVGGSTRVPKAQELVKSLFGKEPHRGVNPDEVVALGAAVQAGVLSGDVKDILLLDVTPLSLGIETLGGVTTKLIERNTTIPTRKAETFSTAADNQPSVEINVIQGEREMAKDNRSLGKFHLDGIPPAPRGVPQVEVTFDIDANGILHVGAKDKGTGKEQKITITDSTGLKEDEIEQMVKDAEANADADKERRESIDVKNQLDSVLYSTEKTLRENKEKLKEEDVKEAEEVVEEAKKHLEGDVATMKEQIEKINQVAHKLAQNMYSQTQEEGGETPPEGETDAGPESETEGKSDDDVVDAEFEDIGKK
;
A
#
# COMPACT_ATOMS: atom_id res chain seq x y z
N PRO A 1 -2.39 15.68 21.17
CA PRO A 1 -1.16 15.03 20.67
C PRO A 1 -0.78 13.78 21.47
N SER A 2 -0.56 13.84 22.81
CA SER A 2 -0.07 12.70 23.60
C SER A 2 -0.99 11.48 23.56
N ILE A 3 -2.32 11.66 23.65
CA ILE A 3 -3.29 10.57 23.57
C ILE A 3 -3.25 9.92 22.18
N GLN A 4 -3.16 10.74 21.12
CA GLN A 4 -3.06 10.25 19.75
C GLN A 4 -1.76 9.47 19.54
N ALA A 5 -0.63 9.98 20.02
CA ALA A 5 0.65 9.28 19.93
C ALA A 5 0.64 7.91 20.63
N MET A 6 -0.01 7.80 21.79
CA MET A 6 -0.19 6.51 22.47
C MET A 6 -1.08 5.56 21.67
N LYS A 7 -2.16 6.07 21.05
CA LYS A 7 -3.06 5.29 20.18
C LYS A 7 -2.31 4.75 18.96
N ASP A 8 -1.54 5.62 18.28
CA ASP A 8 -0.76 5.26 17.09
C ASP A 8 0.33 4.23 17.41
N ALA A 9 0.96 4.35 18.58
CA ALA A 9 1.97 3.41 19.06
C ALA A 9 1.37 2.10 19.67
N GLY A 10 0.05 2.00 19.81
CA GLY A 10 -0.60 0.87 20.45
C GLY A 10 -0.25 0.67 21.93
N VAL A 11 0.21 1.74 22.62
CA VAL A 11 0.63 1.68 24.03
C VAL A 11 -0.39 2.37 24.94
N LYS A 12 -0.56 1.81 26.16
CA LYS A 12 -1.38 2.39 27.21
C LYS A 12 -0.53 3.32 28.11
N ALA A 13 -1.17 4.23 28.82
CA ALA A 13 -0.48 5.18 29.72
C ALA A 13 0.43 4.48 30.75
N GLU A 14 0.01 3.31 31.26
CA GLU A 14 0.77 2.52 32.24
C GLU A 14 2.08 1.94 31.65
N GLN A 15 2.12 1.73 30.33
CA GLN A 15 3.28 1.20 29.59
C GLN A 15 4.30 2.28 29.24
N VAL A 16 3.95 3.55 29.39
CA VAL A 16 4.91 4.67 29.24
C VAL A 16 5.84 4.67 30.43
N HIS A 17 7.14 4.47 30.20
CA HIS A 17 8.12 4.38 31.28
C HIS A 17 8.35 5.73 31.95
N GLU A 18 8.57 6.77 31.17
CA GLU A 18 8.81 8.13 31.64
C GLU A 18 8.09 9.18 30.79
N ALA A 19 7.64 10.24 31.43
CA ALA A 19 7.11 11.44 30.78
C ALA A 19 8.10 12.59 31.00
N ILE A 20 8.77 13.02 29.94
CA ILE A 20 9.80 14.06 29.98
C ILE A 20 9.19 15.37 29.46
N LEU A 21 9.28 16.44 30.26
CA LEU A 21 8.77 17.75 29.91
C LEU A 21 9.88 18.61 29.31
N VAL A 22 9.62 19.17 28.11
CA VAL A 22 10.56 19.98 27.35
C VAL A 22 9.96 21.36 27.03
N GLY A 23 10.77 22.39 27.07
CA GLY A 23 10.38 23.79 26.83
C GLY A 23 9.90 24.52 28.05
N GLY A 24 10.13 25.83 28.12
CA GLY A 24 9.83 26.68 29.27
C GLY A 24 8.35 26.69 29.70
N SER A 25 7.42 26.52 28.77
CA SER A 25 5.98 26.44 29.05
C SER A 25 5.60 25.24 29.94
N THR A 26 6.41 24.20 29.99
CA THR A 26 6.18 23.01 30.83
C THR A 26 6.46 23.25 32.31
N ARG A 27 7.02 24.42 32.65
CA ARG A 27 7.17 24.88 34.05
C ARG A 27 5.84 25.30 34.69
N VAL A 28 4.80 25.52 33.88
CA VAL A 28 3.45 25.87 34.38
C VAL A 28 2.90 24.69 35.21
N PRO A 29 2.54 24.91 36.49
CA PRO A 29 2.05 23.83 37.37
C PRO A 29 0.91 23.03 36.75
N LYS A 30 -0.02 23.73 36.07
CA LYS A 30 -1.18 23.10 35.41
C LYS A 30 -0.77 22.10 34.32
N ALA A 31 0.27 22.40 33.57
CA ALA A 31 0.80 21.46 32.55
C ALA A 31 1.36 20.18 33.22
N GLN A 32 2.09 20.34 34.32
CA GLN A 32 2.64 19.21 35.09
C GLN A 32 1.52 18.35 35.71
N GLU A 33 0.50 18.98 36.29
CA GLU A 33 -0.70 18.27 36.81
C GLU A 33 -1.42 17.48 35.72
N LEU A 34 -1.57 18.06 34.52
CA LEU A 34 -2.21 17.40 33.39
C LEU A 34 -1.44 16.15 32.95
N VAL A 35 -0.11 16.28 32.83
CA VAL A 35 0.75 15.15 32.47
C VAL A 35 0.69 14.04 33.53
N LYS A 36 0.75 14.44 34.82
CA LYS A 36 0.58 13.50 35.93
C LYS A 36 -0.78 12.77 35.86
N SER A 37 -1.86 13.48 35.56
CA SER A 37 -3.19 12.89 35.46
C SER A 37 -3.31 11.95 34.26
N LEU A 38 -2.64 12.25 33.14
CA LEU A 38 -2.69 11.46 31.93
C LEU A 38 -1.89 10.15 32.04
N PHE A 39 -0.68 10.21 32.60
CA PHE A 39 0.23 9.06 32.68
C PHE A 39 0.23 8.36 34.05
N GLY A 40 -0.44 8.92 35.04
CA GLY A 40 -0.45 8.38 36.41
C GLY A 40 0.89 8.47 37.13
N LYS A 41 1.85 9.23 36.60
CA LYS A 41 3.24 9.35 37.09
C LYS A 41 3.67 10.79 37.17
N GLU A 42 4.61 11.10 38.09
CA GLU A 42 5.27 12.41 38.09
C GLU A 42 6.13 12.56 36.84
N PRO A 43 6.10 13.73 36.18
CA PRO A 43 7.03 14.03 35.08
C PRO A 43 8.48 13.92 35.52
N HIS A 44 9.32 13.41 34.64
CA HIS A 44 10.77 13.30 34.88
C HIS A 44 11.39 14.68 35.07
N ARG A 45 12.20 14.87 36.11
CA ARG A 45 12.84 16.16 36.49
C ARG A 45 14.36 16.18 36.29
N GLY A 46 14.92 15.15 35.68
CA GLY A 46 16.36 15.00 35.50
C GLY A 46 17.00 15.83 34.39
N VAL A 47 16.19 16.52 33.57
CA VAL A 47 16.63 17.38 32.47
C VAL A 47 16.17 18.82 32.68
N ASN A 48 16.98 19.80 32.28
CA ASN A 48 16.57 21.21 32.25
C ASN A 48 15.69 21.45 31.00
N PRO A 49 14.41 21.78 31.15
CA PRO A 49 13.49 21.96 30.02
C PRO A 49 13.92 23.06 29.02
N ASP A 50 14.72 24.03 29.48
CA ASP A 50 15.18 25.16 28.66
C ASP A 50 16.40 24.83 27.83
N GLU A 51 17.24 23.89 28.28
CA GLU A 51 18.55 23.55 27.68
C GLU A 51 18.54 22.23 26.93
N VAL A 52 17.62 21.30 27.22
CA VAL A 52 17.63 19.92 26.71
C VAL A 52 17.60 19.86 25.20
N VAL A 53 16.93 20.80 24.53
CA VAL A 53 16.87 20.86 23.05
C VAL A 53 18.24 21.19 22.46
N ALA A 54 18.95 22.15 23.05
CA ALA A 54 20.30 22.51 22.62
C ALA A 54 21.30 21.37 22.87
N LEU A 55 21.18 20.68 24.01
CA LEU A 55 22.00 19.50 24.33
C LEU A 55 21.69 18.35 23.34
N GLY A 56 20.42 18.10 23.03
CA GLY A 56 20.01 17.10 22.03
C GLY A 56 20.56 17.42 20.65
N ALA A 57 20.50 18.68 20.21
CA ALA A 57 21.08 19.11 18.94
C ALA A 57 22.62 18.91 18.90
N ALA A 58 23.32 19.17 19.99
CA ALA A 58 24.78 18.91 20.08
C ALA A 58 25.11 17.41 20.01
N VAL A 59 24.30 16.56 20.69
CA VAL A 59 24.45 15.10 20.62
C VAL A 59 24.20 14.62 19.18
N GLN A 60 23.14 15.10 18.51
CA GLN A 60 22.84 14.75 17.12
C GLN A 60 23.94 15.18 16.16
N ALA A 61 24.55 16.36 16.36
CA ALA A 61 25.70 16.77 15.59
C ALA A 61 26.91 15.81 15.78
N GLY A 62 27.13 15.33 17.01
CA GLY A 62 28.15 14.31 17.31
C GLY A 62 27.85 12.95 16.66
N VAL A 63 26.59 12.57 16.53
CA VAL A 63 26.18 11.36 15.79
C VAL A 63 26.46 11.52 14.29
N LEU A 64 26.10 12.67 13.70
CA LEU A 64 26.33 12.96 12.28
C LEU A 64 27.83 13.08 11.93
N SER A 65 28.66 13.59 12.84
CA SER A 65 30.12 13.62 12.65
C SER A 65 30.81 12.27 12.89
N GLY A 66 30.08 11.29 13.45
CA GLY A 66 30.62 9.97 13.79
C GLY A 66 31.37 9.89 15.13
N ASP A 67 31.36 10.96 15.93
CA ASP A 67 31.97 11.00 17.26
C ASP A 67 31.14 10.24 18.30
N VAL A 68 29.83 10.22 18.15
CA VAL A 68 28.89 9.48 19.00
C VAL A 68 28.30 8.30 18.21
N LYS A 69 28.52 7.08 18.68
CA LYS A 69 28.11 5.84 17.99
C LYS A 69 27.03 5.03 18.72
N ASP A 70 26.83 5.35 19.99
CA ASP A 70 25.95 4.55 20.87
C ASP A 70 24.51 5.08 20.94
N ILE A 71 24.22 6.15 20.19
CA ILE A 71 22.89 6.77 20.15
C ILE A 71 22.35 6.70 18.72
N LEU A 72 21.16 6.11 18.56
CA LEU A 72 20.42 6.06 17.32
C LEU A 72 19.18 6.92 17.47
N LEU A 73 19.06 7.98 16.67
CA LEU A 73 17.82 8.72 16.48
C LEU A 73 17.21 8.29 15.17
N LEU A 74 16.00 7.79 15.24
CA LEU A 74 15.18 7.46 14.08
C LEU A 74 14.00 8.42 14.02
N ASP A 75 13.77 8.99 12.87
CA ASP A 75 12.61 9.81 12.59
C ASP A 75 11.52 8.97 11.92
N VAL A 76 10.33 9.51 11.78
CA VAL A 76 9.18 8.82 11.17
C VAL A 76 8.47 9.72 10.16
N THR A 77 7.81 9.10 9.20
CA THR A 77 6.93 9.82 8.27
C THR A 77 5.70 10.37 9.00
N PRO A 78 5.37 11.67 8.89
CA PRO A 78 4.22 12.26 9.58
C PRO A 78 2.87 11.83 8.96
N LEU A 79 2.86 11.52 7.66
CA LEU A 79 1.72 11.10 6.87
C LEU A 79 2.10 9.97 5.92
N SER A 80 1.12 9.19 5.50
CA SER A 80 1.29 8.15 4.49
C SER A 80 1.65 8.75 3.14
N LEU A 81 2.47 8.02 2.39
CA LEU A 81 2.92 8.35 1.04
C LEU A 81 2.49 7.27 0.07
N GLY A 82 2.02 7.66 -1.08
CA GLY A 82 1.52 6.73 -2.09
C GLY A 82 1.39 7.36 -3.46
N ILE A 83 0.70 6.65 -4.33
CA ILE A 83 0.37 7.12 -5.68
C ILE A 83 -1.13 7.03 -5.94
N GLU A 84 -1.57 7.83 -6.89
CA GLU A 84 -2.90 7.71 -7.49
C GLU A 84 -2.94 6.51 -8.42
N THR A 85 -3.96 5.66 -8.25
CA THR A 85 -4.21 4.48 -9.08
C THR A 85 -5.57 4.55 -9.76
N LEU A 86 -5.92 3.53 -10.52
CA LEU A 86 -7.15 3.48 -11.34
C LEU A 86 -8.40 3.80 -10.50
N GLY A 87 -9.20 4.76 -11.00
CA GLY A 87 -10.39 5.25 -10.30
C GLY A 87 -10.12 6.42 -9.35
N GLY A 88 -8.91 6.98 -9.32
CA GLY A 88 -8.51 8.09 -8.45
C GLY A 88 -8.33 7.67 -6.99
N VAL A 89 -8.04 6.40 -6.75
CA VAL A 89 -7.79 5.83 -5.42
C VAL A 89 -6.36 6.08 -5.00
N THR A 90 -6.13 6.27 -3.70
CA THR A 90 -4.80 6.33 -3.09
C THR A 90 -4.30 4.92 -2.79
N THR A 91 -3.21 4.51 -3.41
CA THR A 91 -2.46 3.30 -3.01
C THR A 91 -1.26 3.73 -2.19
N LYS A 92 -1.29 3.41 -0.89
CA LYS A 92 -0.23 3.75 0.06
C LYS A 92 0.93 2.76 -0.10
N LEU A 93 2.16 3.28 -0.29
CA LEU A 93 3.39 2.48 -0.29
C LEU A 93 4.13 2.58 1.04
N ILE A 94 4.11 3.76 1.66
CA ILE A 94 4.72 4.00 2.97
C ILE A 94 3.61 4.53 3.89
N GLU A 95 3.31 3.80 4.94
CA GLU A 95 2.33 4.20 5.96
C GLU A 95 2.88 5.34 6.83
N ARG A 96 1.99 6.16 7.41
CA ARG A 96 2.37 7.13 8.44
C ARG A 96 3.07 6.43 9.61
N ASN A 97 3.92 7.16 10.32
CA ASN A 97 4.73 6.64 11.43
C ASN A 97 5.72 5.52 11.04
N THR A 98 6.03 5.37 9.74
CA THR A 98 7.10 4.49 9.30
C THR A 98 8.45 5.14 9.60
N THR A 99 9.34 4.41 10.25
CA THR A 99 10.71 4.85 10.55
C THR A 99 11.51 5.10 9.28
N ILE A 100 12.24 6.19 9.23
CA ILE A 100 13.16 6.55 8.15
C ILE A 100 14.63 6.43 8.60
N PRO A 101 15.59 6.09 7.68
CA PRO A 101 15.38 5.89 6.25
C PRO A 101 14.59 4.62 5.92
N THR A 102 13.81 4.64 4.82
CA THR A 102 13.01 3.49 4.38
C THR A 102 12.87 3.44 2.86
N ARG A 103 12.76 2.23 2.33
CA ARG A 103 12.53 2.00 0.91
C ARG A 103 11.42 0.97 0.72
N LYS A 104 10.45 1.29 -0.15
CA LYS A 104 9.35 0.41 -0.55
C LYS A 104 9.19 0.44 -2.06
N ALA A 105 8.86 -0.70 -2.64
CA ALA A 105 8.59 -0.82 -4.06
C ALA A 105 7.34 -1.70 -4.27
N GLU A 106 6.52 -1.31 -5.24
CA GLU A 106 5.33 -2.05 -5.63
C GLU A 106 5.18 -2.03 -7.15
N THR A 107 4.61 -3.11 -7.71
CA THR A 107 4.46 -3.26 -9.16
C THR A 107 3.03 -2.98 -9.58
N PHE A 108 2.88 -2.04 -10.49
CA PHE A 108 1.62 -1.61 -11.09
C PHE A 108 1.57 -2.00 -12.57
N SER A 109 0.42 -1.81 -13.20
CA SER A 109 0.24 -2.07 -14.62
C SER A 109 -0.50 -0.95 -15.33
N THR A 110 -0.64 -1.07 -16.66
CA THR A 110 -1.40 -0.11 -17.47
C THR A 110 -2.91 -0.31 -17.30
N ALA A 111 -3.66 0.79 -17.35
CA ALA A 111 -5.12 0.82 -17.24
C ALA A 111 -5.83 0.65 -18.60
N ALA A 112 -5.12 0.90 -19.72
CA ALA A 112 -5.67 0.82 -21.08
C ALA A 112 -4.75 0.01 -22.00
N ASP A 113 -5.36 -0.54 -23.07
CA ASP A 113 -4.62 -1.26 -24.12
C ASP A 113 -3.69 -0.31 -24.87
N ASN A 114 -2.49 -0.82 -25.19
CA ASN A 114 -1.49 -0.09 -25.97
C ASN A 114 -1.10 1.26 -25.36
N GLN A 115 -1.19 1.41 -24.03
CA GLN A 115 -0.84 2.63 -23.33
C GLN A 115 0.69 2.85 -23.39
N PRO A 116 1.17 3.93 -24.05
CA PRO A 116 2.60 4.14 -24.30
C PRO A 116 3.33 4.78 -23.12
N SER A 117 2.58 5.35 -22.18
CA SER A 117 3.12 6.03 -20.99
C SER A 117 2.18 5.90 -19.79
N VAL A 118 2.73 6.00 -18.57
CA VAL A 118 1.96 6.11 -17.32
C VAL A 118 2.34 7.38 -16.60
N GLU A 119 1.34 8.12 -16.11
CA GLU A 119 1.53 9.24 -15.17
C GLU A 119 1.59 8.69 -13.75
N ILE A 120 2.62 9.07 -13.01
CA ILE A 120 2.76 8.80 -11.60
C ILE A 120 2.49 10.09 -10.84
N ASN A 121 1.34 10.17 -10.15
CA ASN A 121 0.99 11.25 -9.24
C ASN A 121 1.36 10.81 -7.82
N VAL A 122 2.39 11.42 -7.26
CA VAL A 122 2.86 11.15 -5.88
C VAL A 122 2.01 11.96 -4.92
N ILE A 123 1.42 11.30 -3.95
CA ILE A 123 0.48 11.90 -2.99
C ILE A 123 0.88 11.63 -1.55
N GLN A 124 0.48 12.54 -0.66
CA GLN A 124 0.69 12.48 0.78
C GLN A 124 -0.63 12.74 1.50
N GLY A 125 -0.97 11.85 2.43
CA GLY A 125 -2.18 12.00 3.25
C GLY A 125 -2.83 10.68 3.60
N GLU A 126 -3.94 10.77 4.35
CA GLU A 126 -4.62 9.61 4.94
C GLU A 126 -5.95 9.28 4.28
N ARG A 127 -6.46 10.13 3.36
CA ARG A 127 -7.74 9.92 2.67
C ARG A 127 -7.61 8.81 1.61
N GLU A 128 -8.70 8.07 1.38
CA GLU A 128 -8.73 6.98 0.39
C GLU A 128 -8.72 7.48 -1.07
N MET A 129 -9.20 8.70 -1.31
CA MET A 129 -9.21 9.30 -2.65
C MET A 129 -8.03 10.22 -2.87
N ALA A 130 -7.32 10.07 -3.99
CA ALA A 130 -6.13 10.87 -4.32
C ALA A 130 -6.39 12.38 -4.33
N LYS A 131 -7.55 12.81 -4.83
CA LYS A 131 -7.96 14.23 -4.90
C LYS A 131 -8.15 14.89 -3.52
N ASP A 132 -8.38 14.10 -2.48
CA ASP A 132 -8.61 14.54 -1.11
C ASP A 132 -7.30 14.54 -0.29
N ASN A 133 -6.18 14.19 -0.93
CA ASN A 133 -4.82 14.21 -0.41
C ASN A 133 -3.97 15.28 -1.10
N ARG A 134 -2.78 15.54 -0.56
CA ARG A 134 -1.82 16.49 -1.13
C ARG A 134 -1.02 15.83 -2.23
N SER A 135 -1.03 16.39 -3.45
CA SER A 135 -0.09 16.00 -4.50
C SER A 135 1.28 16.63 -4.25
N LEU A 136 2.32 15.82 -4.18
CA LEU A 136 3.70 16.24 -3.98
C LEU A 136 4.42 16.47 -5.31
N GLY A 137 3.97 15.83 -6.38
CA GLY A 137 4.53 15.96 -7.72
C GLY A 137 3.99 14.90 -8.67
N LYS A 138 4.15 15.19 -9.96
CA LYS A 138 3.75 14.30 -11.05
C LYS A 138 4.89 14.12 -12.03
N PHE A 139 5.04 12.91 -12.54
CA PHE A 139 5.97 12.63 -13.64
C PHE A 139 5.45 11.49 -14.52
N HIS A 140 6.01 11.36 -15.71
CA HIS A 140 5.59 10.35 -16.69
C HIS A 140 6.71 9.36 -16.95
N LEU A 141 6.37 8.09 -17.02
CA LEU A 141 7.23 7.04 -17.55
C LEU A 141 6.76 6.75 -18.99
N ASP A 142 7.57 7.14 -19.98
CA ASP A 142 7.27 7.02 -21.39
C ASP A 142 7.95 5.80 -22.03
N GLY A 143 7.38 5.36 -23.17
CA GLY A 143 7.98 4.35 -24.02
C GLY A 143 7.77 2.93 -23.52
N ILE A 144 6.60 2.68 -22.92
CA ILE A 144 6.07 1.36 -22.64
C ILE A 144 5.66 0.74 -23.99
N PRO A 145 6.09 -0.49 -24.32
CA PRO A 145 5.70 -1.16 -25.54
C PRO A 145 4.18 -1.38 -25.61
N PRO A 146 3.59 -1.33 -26.82
CA PRO A 146 2.18 -1.66 -26.99
C PRO A 146 1.89 -3.07 -26.49
N ALA A 147 0.96 -3.20 -25.58
CA ALA A 147 0.50 -4.46 -25.00
C ALA A 147 -0.93 -4.32 -24.47
N PRO A 148 -1.67 -5.42 -24.28
CA PRO A 148 -2.94 -5.39 -23.57
C PRO A 148 -2.79 -4.80 -22.16
N ARG A 149 -3.82 -4.12 -21.68
CA ARG A 149 -3.86 -3.60 -20.30
C ARG A 149 -3.60 -4.73 -19.29
N GLY A 150 -2.92 -4.41 -18.20
CA GLY A 150 -2.55 -5.38 -17.17
C GLY A 150 -1.29 -6.19 -17.48
N VAL A 151 -0.75 -6.18 -18.71
CA VAL A 151 0.45 -6.94 -19.10
C VAL A 151 1.74 -6.20 -18.76
N PRO A 152 1.92 -4.90 -19.09
CA PRO A 152 3.12 -4.16 -18.71
C PRO A 152 3.28 -4.10 -17.19
N GLN A 153 4.53 -4.24 -16.71
CA GLN A 153 4.86 -4.21 -15.29
C GLN A 153 5.72 -2.98 -14.99
N VAL A 154 5.13 -2.03 -14.28
CA VAL A 154 5.80 -0.80 -13.85
C VAL A 154 6.07 -0.87 -12.35
N GLU A 155 7.33 -1.00 -11.97
CA GLU A 155 7.76 -0.96 -10.58
C GLU A 155 7.92 0.49 -10.13
N VAL A 156 7.14 0.89 -9.13
CA VAL A 156 7.26 2.20 -8.48
C VAL A 156 7.98 2.03 -7.16
N THR A 157 9.07 2.75 -6.98
CA THR A 157 9.91 2.71 -5.78
C THR A 157 9.85 4.05 -5.06
N PHE A 158 9.59 4.02 -3.77
CA PHE A 158 9.70 5.13 -2.83
C PHE A 158 10.92 4.91 -1.95
N ASP A 159 11.82 5.87 -1.90
CA ASP A 159 13.06 5.82 -1.14
C ASP A 159 13.21 7.13 -0.33
N ILE A 160 13.08 7.05 0.98
CA ILE A 160 13.24 8.19 1.89
C ILE A 160 14.58 8.06 2.57
N ASP A 161 15.45 9.04 2.41
CA ASP A 161 16.75 9.06 3.05
C ASP A 161 16.65 9.48 4.53
N ALA A 162 17.81 9.48 5.23
CA ALA A 162 17.89 9.89 6.63
C ALA A 162 17.57 11.38 6.87
N ASN A 163 17.55 12.20 5.83
CA ASN A 163 17.21 13.63 5.89
C ASN A 163 15.73 13.88 5.59
N GLY A 164 14.95 12.82 5.33
CA GLY A 164 13.53 12.92 4.95
C GLY A 164 13.29 13.30 3.49
N ILE A 165 14.32 13.27 2.64
CA ILE A 165 14.18 13.54 1.21
C ILE A 165 13.58 12.30 0.52
N LEU A 166 12.48 12.51 -0.19
CA LEU A 166 11.78 11.45 -0.89
C LEU A 166 12.22 11.37 -2.37
N HIS A 167 12.74 10.23 -2.75
CA HIS A 167 13.04 9.87 -4.14
C HIS A 167 11.98 8.87 -4.63
N VAL A 168 11.28 9.21 -5.71
CA VAL A 168 10.31 8.32 -6.34
C VAL A 168 10.80 7.94 -7.72
N GLY A 169 10.91 6.65 -7.98
CA GLY A 169 11.28 6.09 -9.28
C GLY A 169 10.16 5.23 -9.84
N ALA A 170 9.99 5.25 -11.16
CA ALA A 170 9.14 4.32 -11.89
C ALA A 170 9.98 3.63 -12.97
N LYS A 171 9.90 2.30 -13.03
CA LYS A 171 10.68 1.48 -13.97
C LYS A 171 9.78 0.47 -14.67
N ASP A 172 9.78 0.48 -15.99
CA ASP A 172 9.19 -0.60 -16.77
C ASP A 172 10.11 -1.83 -16.74
N LYS A 173 9.61 -2.94 -16.18
CA LYS A 173 10.37 -4.18 -16.05
C LYS A 173 10.69 -4.84 -17.40
N GLY A 174 9.85 -4.61 -18.42
CA GLY A 174 10.01 -5.17 -19.74
C GLY A 174 11.16 -4.53 -20.53
N THR A 175 11.21 -3.20 -20.55
CA THR A 175 12.23 -2.43 -21.31
C THR A 175 13.41 -1.99 -20.48
N GLY A 176 13.28 -1.97 -19.15
CA GLY A 176 14.26 -1.41 -18.24
C GLY A 176 14.29 0.11 -18.21
N LYS A 177 13.40 0.82 -18.94
CA LYS A 177 13.28 2.28 -18.89
C LYS A 177 12.87 2.73 -17.51
N GLU A 178 13.51 3.79 -17.02
CA GLU A 178 13.29 4.33 -15.70
C GLU A 178 13.18 5.85 -15.75
N GLN A 179 12.31 6.40 -14.92
CA GLN A 179 12.18 7.83 -14.66
C GLN A 179 12.10 8.06 -13.15
N LYS A 180 12.70 9.17 -12.70
CA LYS A 180 12.77 9.52 -11.27
C LYS A 180 12.41 10.97 -11.03
N ILE A 181 11.84 11.22 -9.84
CA ILE A 181 11.65 12.57 -9.29
C ILE A 181 12.20 12.60 -7.87
N THR A 182 12.78 13.74 -7.50
CA THR A 182 13.19 14.01 -6.11
C THR A 182 12.28 15.06 -5.53
N ILE A 183 11.67 14.76 -4.40
CA ILE A 183 10.76 15.64 -3.68
C ILE A 183 11.44 16.09 -2.39
N THR A 184 11.93 17.34 -2.39
CA THR A 184 12.63 17.92 -1.25
C THR A 184 11.67 18.56 -0.25
N ASP A 185 10.44 18.80 -0.64
CA ASP A 185 9.43 19.57 0.11
C ASP A 185 8.35 18.68 0.76
N SER A 186 8.65 17.39 0.96
CA SER A 186 7.73 16.44 1.62
C SER A 186 7.43 16.82 3.09
N THR A 187 8.31 17.63 3.70
CA THR A 187 8.23 18.10 5.10
C THR A 187 7.64 19.50 5.23
N GLY A 188 7.25 20.18 4.12
CA GLY A 188 6.76 21.56 4.11
C GLY A 188 5.37 21.77 4.73
N LEU A 189 4.73 20.73 5.29
CA LEU A 189 3.47 20.87 6.05
C LEU A 189 3.75 21.36 7.46
N LYS A 190 2.95 22.33 7.90
CA LYS A 190 2.94 22.73 9.31
C LYS A 190 2.27 21.65 10.16
N GLU A 191 2.60 21.62 11.44
CA GLU A 191 2.03 20.66 12.38
C GLU A 191 0.50 20.73 12.41
N ASP A 192 -0.06 21.93 12.36
CA ASP A 192 -1.52 22.17 12.33
C ASP A 192 -2.16 21.56 11.07
N GLU A 193 -1.47 21.63 9.91
CA GLU A 193 -1.95 21.06 8.65
C GLU A 193 -1.95 19.53 8.69
N ILE A 194 -0.89 18.94 9.26
CA ILE A 194 -0.79 17.49 9.46
C ILE A 194 -1.92 17.01 10.38
N GLU A 195 -2.12 17.69 11.51
CA GLU A 195 -3.18 17.35 12.46
C GLU A 195 -4.57 17.48 11.82
N GLN A 196 -4.78 18.51 10.99
CA GLN A 196 -6.03 18.71 10.27
C GLN A 196 -6.27 17.58 9.25
N MET A 197 -5.26 17.20 8.47
CA MET A 197 -5.38 16.11 7.48
C MET A 197 -5.72 14.77 8.15
N VAL A 198 -5.16 14.49 9.32
CA VAL A 198 -5.48 13.28 10.09
C VAL A 198 -6.92 13.31 10.61
N LYS A 199 -7.35 14.44 11.17
CA LYS A 199 -8.73 14.61 11.66
C LYS A 199 -9.77 14.52 10.53
N ASP A 200 -9.47 15.11 9.38
CA ASP A 200 -10.34 15.06 8.20
C ASP A 200 -10.45 13.62 7.68
N ALA A 201 -9.37 12.85 7.70
CA ALA A 201 -9.39 11.44 7.33
C ALA A 201 -10.23 10.61 8.32
N GLU A 202 -10.05 10.82 9.64
CA GLU A 202 -10.86 10.14 10.66
C GLU A 202 -12.36 10.50 10.55
N ALA A 203 -12.68 11.77 10.30
CA ALA A 203 -14.06 12.23 10.17
C ALA A 203 -14.78 11.67 8.93
N ASN A 204 -14.06 11.35 7.87
CA ASN A 204 -14.62 10.87 6.61
C ASN A 204 -14.35 9.37 6.37
N ALA A 205 -13.77 8.64 7.32
CA ALA A 205 -13.30 7.27 7.15
C ALA A 205 -14.36 6.31 6.60
N ASP A 206 -15.59 6.36 7.11
CA ASP A 206 -16.68 5.49 6.67
C ASP A 206 -17.12 5.81 5.24
N ALA A 207 -17.32 7.09 4.92
CA ALA A 207 -17.71 7.54 3.59
C ALA A 207 -16.62 7.27 2.54
N ASP A 208 -15.35 7.45 2.91
CA ASP A 208 -14.22 7.15 2.04
C ASP A 208 -14.08 5.65 1.78
N LYS A 209 -14.30 4.82 2.80
CA LYS A 209 -14.30 3.36 2.68
C LYS A 209 -15.37 2.86 1.73
N GLU A 210 -16.60 3.35 1.88
CA GLU A 210 -17.71 3.00 0.97
C GLU A 210 -17.40 3.41 -0.47
N ARG A 211 -16.83 4.61 -0.64
CA ARG A 211 -16.44 5.11 -1.96
C ARG A 211 -15.34 4.28 -2.59
N ARG A 212 -14.32 3.93 -1.82
CA ARG A 212 -13.24 3.05 -2.27
C ARG A 212 -13.78 1.68 -2.67
N GLU A 213 -14.62 1.05 -1.83
CA GLU A 213 -15.25 -0.23 -2.13
C GLU A 213 -16.02 -0.18 -3.46
N SER A 214 -16.79 0.89 -3.69
CA SER A 214 -17.52 1.07 -4.95
C SER A 214 -16.58 1.14 -6.16
N ILE A 215 -15.46 1.85 -6.04
CA ILE A 215 -14.47 1.96 -7.12
C ILE A 215 -13.75 0.63 -7.34
N ASP A 216 -13.34 -0.05 -6.27
CA ASP A 216 -12.64 -1.34 -6.35
C ASP A 216 -13.52 -2.40 -7.02
N VAL A 217 -14.80 -2.48 -6.66
CA VAL A 217 -15.77 -3.39 -7.28
C VAL A 217 -16.02 -3.02 -8.75
N LYS A 218 -16.12 -1.72 -9.07
CA LYS A 218 -16.23 -1.25 -10.46
C LYS A 218 -15.01 -1.66 -11.29
N ASN A 219 -13.80 -1.43 -10.77
CA ASN A 219 -12.56 -1.82 -11.44
C ASN A 219 -12.46 -3.34 -11.63
N GLN A 220 -12.92 -4.11 -10.65
CA GLN A 220 -12.99 -5.57 -10.75
C GLN A 220 -13.98 -6.01 -11.83
N LEU A 221 -15.19 -5.43 -11.86
CA LEU A 221 -16.18 -5.72 -12.89
C LEU A 221 -15.65 -5.41 -14.29
N ASP A 222 -15.04 -4.23 -14.48
CA ASP A 222 -14.43 -3.84 -15.75
C ASP A 222 -13.29 -4.79 -16.18
N SER A 223 -12.49 -5.26 -15.24
CA SER A 223 -11.41 -6.22 -15.50
C SER A 223 -11.95 -7.58 -15.95
N VAL A 224 -12.96 -8.10 -15.27
CA VAL A 224 -13.58 -9.40 -15.61
C VAL A 224 -14.34 -9.31 -16.95
N LEU A 225 -15.04 -8.20 -17.20
CA LEU A 225 -15.67 -7.93 -18.51
C LEU A 225 -14.64 -7.98 -19.63
N TYR A 226 -13.55 -7.22 -19.49
CA TYR A 226 -12.49 -7.16 -20.50
C TYR A 226 -11.86 -8.54 -20.78
N SER A 227 -11.54 -9.30 -19.72
CA SER A 227 -10.94 -10.62 -19.89
C SER A 227 -11.88 -11.61 -20.58
N THR A 228 -13.19 -11.55 -20.26
CA THR A 228 -14.21 -12.40 -20.88
C THR A 228 -14.43 -12.03 -22.35
N GLU A 229 -14.55 -10.74 -22.67
CA GLU A 229 -14.65 -10.27 -24.06
C GLU A 229 -13.42 -10.64 -24.90
N LYS A 230 -12.23 -10.51 -24.31
CA LYS A 230 -10.99 -10.92 -24.97
C LYS A 230 -11.01 -12.42 -25.27
N THR A 231 -11.40 -13.25 -24.30
CA THR A 231 -11.51 -14.70 -24.46
C THR A 231 -12.51 -15.06 -25.56
N LEU A 232 -13.68 -14.42 -25.58
CA LEU A 232 -14.68 -14.61 -26.63
C LEU A 232 -14.14 -14.26 -28.01
N ARG A 233 -13.47 -13.11 -28.14
CA ARG A 233 -12.91 -12.63 -29.42
C ARG A 233 -11.82 -13.55 -29.96
N GLU A 234 -10.89 -13.99 -29.07
CA GLU A 234 -9.73 -14.78 -29.47
C GLU A 234 -10.05 -16.25 -29.73
N ASN A 235 -11.15 -16.76 -29.13
CA ASN A 235 -11.48 -18.18 -29.21
C ASN A 235 -12.87 -18.46 -29.82
N LYS A 236 -13.46 -17.50 -30.52
CA LYS A 236 -14.81 -17.60 -31.09
C LYS A 236 -15.02 -18.85 -31.96
N GLU A 237 -14.00 -19.26 -32.72
CA GLU A 237 -14.03 -20.45 -33.60
C GLU A 237 -13.97 -21.78 -32.85
N LYS A 238 -13.49 -21.76 -31.59
CA LYS A 238 -13.34 -22.93 -30.73
C LYS A 238 -14.46 -23.09 -29.72
N LEU A 239 -15.42 -22.16 -29.68
CA LEU A 239 -16.51 -22.16 -28.73
C LEU A 239 -17.81 -22.55 -29.40
N LYS A 240 -18.73 -23.20 -28.66
CA LYS A 240 -20.05 -23.49 -29.14
C LYS A 240 -20.89 -22.22 -29.30
N GLU A 241 -21.66 -22.11 -30.39
CA GLU A 241 -22.46 -20.90 -30.64
C GLU A 241 -23.41 -20.53 -29.48
N GLU A 242 -23.96 -21.55 -28.79
CA GLU A 242 -24.86 -21.35 -27.66
C GLU A 242 -24.11 -20.68 -26.48
N ASP A 243 -22.90 -21.14 -26.14
CA ASP A 243 -22.08 -20.59 -25.04
C ASP A 243 -21.58 -19.19 -25.37
N VAL A 244 -21.26 -18.92 -26.65
CA VAL A 244 -20.87 -17.57 -27.11
C VAL A 244 -22.03 -16.60 -26.94
N LYS A 245 -23.24 -16.97 -27.35
CA LYS A 245 -24.44 -16.13 -27.20
C LYS A 245 -24.76 -15.83 -25.73
N GLU A 246 -24.76 -16.88 -24.90
CA GLU A 246 -25.00 -16.73 -23.46
C GLU A 246 -23.98 -15.78 -22.84
N ALA A 247 -22.72 -15.92 -23.20
CA ALA A 247 -21.63 -15.05 -22.70
C ALA A 247 -21.76 -13.60 -23.21
N GLU A 248 -22.07 -13.40 -24.49
CA GLU A 248 -22.32 -12.07 -25.07
C GLU A 248 -23.51 -11.37 -24.36
N GLU A 249 -24.60 -12.08 -24.07
CA GLU A 249 -25.76 -11.54 -23.34
C GLU A 249 -25.41 -11.12 -21.91
N VAL A 250 -24.66 -11.97 -21.17
CA VAL A 250 -24.23 -11.66 -19.79
C VAL A 250 -23.28 -10.47 -19.77
N VAL A 251 -22.33 -10.40 -20.71
CA VAL A 251 -21.39 -9.29 -20.85
C VAL A 251 -22.13 -7.98 -21.18
N GLU A 252 -23.09 -7.99 -22.12
CA GLU A 252 -23.89 -6.81 -22.46
C GLU A 252 -24.77 -6.33 -21.30
N GLU A 253 -25.32 -7.24 -20.51
CA GLU A 253 -26.10 -6.89 -19.32
C GLU A 253 -25.18 -6.28 -18.24
N ALA A 254 -24.04 -6.88 -17.96
CA ALA A 254 -23.11 -6.40 -16.95
C ALA A 254 -22.54 -5.02 -17.28
N LYS A 255 -22.30 -4.71 -18.56
CA LYS A 255 -21.88 -3.35 -18.98
C LYS A 255 -22.87 -2.26 -18.58
N LYS A 256 -24.17 -2.54 -18.59
CA LYS A 256 -25.20 -1.57 -18.18
C LYS A 256 -25.13 -1.24 -16.69
N HIS A 257 -24.49 -2.12 -15.90
CA HIS A 257 -24.40 -2.02 -14.44
C HIS A 257 -23.03 -1.52 -13.94
N LEU A 258 -22.13 -1.07 -14.83
CA LEU A 258 -20.82 -0.47 -14.45
C LEU A 258 -20.93 0.77 -13.57
N GLU A 259 -22.05 1.49 -13.64
CA GLU A 259 -22.37 2.66 -12.80
C GLU A 259 -23.45 2.32 -11.75
N GLY A 260 -23.69 1.03 -11.49
CA GLY A 260 -24.67 0.55 -10.53
C GLY A 260 -24.21 0.64 -9.08
N ASP A 261 -25.04 0.15 -8.16
CA ASP A 261 -24.66 -0.01 -6.77
C ASP A 261 -23.71 -1.22 -6.58
N VAL A 262 -22.99 -1.23 -5.46
CA VAL A 262 -21.97 -2.25 -5.14
C VAL A 262 -22.53 -3.66 -5.16
N ALA A 263 -23.77 -3.87 -4.67
CA ALA A 263 -24.38 -5.20 -4.61
C ALA A 263 -24.70 -5.72 -6.02
N THR A 264 -25.27 -4.88 -6.87
CA THR A 264 -25.55 -5.20 -8.27
C THR A 264 -24.26 -5.49 -9.04
N MET A 265 -23.21 -4.68 -8.87
CA MET A 265 -21.93 -4.93 -9.53
C MET A 265 -21.31 -6.27 -9.09
N LYS A 266 -21.34 -6.60 -7.80
CA LYS A 266 -20.88 -7.91 -7.30
C LYS A 266 -21.65 -9.08 -7.89
N GLU A 267 -22.96 -8.95 -8.01
CA GLU A 267 -23.81 -9.98 -8.67
C GLU A 267 -23.41 -10.17 -10.14
N GLN A 268 -23.15 -9.09 -10.87
CA GLN A 268 -22.69 -9.19 -12.25
C GLN A 268 -21.30 -9.85 -12.37
N ILE A 269 -20.37 -9.55 -11.46
CA ILE A 269 -19.06 -10.22 -11.41
C ILE A 269 -19.22 -11.73 -11.25
N GLU A 270 -20.12 -12.18 -10.36
CA GLU A 270 -20.40 -13.61 -10.17
C GLU A 270 -20.96 -14.26 -11.43
N LYS A 271 -21.92 -13.62 -12.11
CA LYS A 271 -22.50 -14.12 -13.36
C LYS A 271 -21.43 -14.26 -14.46
N ILE A 272 -20.60 -13.25 -14.63
CA ILE A 272 -19.52 -13.28 -15.62
C ILE A 272 -18.52 -14.39 -15.30
N ASN A 273 -18.12 -14.54 -14.03
CA ASN A 273 -17.19 -15.59 -13.62
C ASN A 273 -17.76 -16.99 -13.90
N GLN A 274 -19.05 -17.22 -13.67
CA GLN A 274 -19.71 -18.50 -13.99
C GLN A 274 -19.64 -18.80 -15.50
N VAL A 275 -19.93 -17.80 -16.32
CA VAL A 275 -19.85 -17.95 -17.78
C VAL A 275 -18.41 -18.13 -18.24
N ALA A 276 -17.46 -17.35 -17.72
CA ALA A 276 -16.04 -17.50 -18.04
C ALA A 276 -15.51 -18.90 -17.69
N HIS A 277 -15.92 -19.44 -16.53
CA HIS A 277 -15.57 -20.80 -16.12
C HIS A 277 -16.15 -21.85 -17.09
N LYS A 278 -17.40 -21.69 -17.51
CA LYS A 278 -18.05 -22.56 -18.50
C LYS A 278 -17.33 -22.54 -19.86
N LEU A 279 -16.95 -21.34 -20.33
CA LEU A 279 -16.15 -21.18 -21.55
C LEU A 279 -14.81 -21.88 -21.45
N ALA A 280 -14.08 -21.71 -20.34
CA ALA A 280 -12.81 -22.37 -20.09
C ALA A 280 -12.94 -23.90 -20.09
N GLN A 281 -13.97 -24.44 -19.41
CA GLN A 281 -14.23 -25.89 -19.37
C GLN A 281 -14.50 -26.46 -20.76
N ASN A 282 -15.28 -25.76 -21.59
CA ASN A 282 -15.58 -26.21 -22.95
C ASN A 282 -14.35 -26.14 -23.85
N MET A 283 -13.47 -25.17 -23.67
CA MET A 283 -12.19 -25.12 -24.39
C MET A 283 -11.26 -26.30 -24.02
N TYR A 284 -11.20 -26.66 -22.74
CA TYR A 284 -10.41 -27.82 -22.29
C TYR A 284 -10.93 -29.14 -22.84
N SER A 285 -12.24 -29.34 -22.87
CA SER A 285 -12.85 -30.58 -23.39
C SER A 285 -12.61 -30.76 -24.90
N GLN A 286 -12.65 -29.70 -25.68
CA GLN A 286 -12.35 -29.77 -27.13
C GLN A 286 -10.86 -30.03 -27.41
N THR A 287 -9.97 -29.48 -26.61
CA THR A 287 -8.52 -29.74 -26.75
C THR A 287 -8.15 -31.19 -26.42
N GLN A 288 -8.92 -31.86 -25.54
CA GLN A 288 -8.73 -33.28 -25.25
C GLN A 288 -9.31 -34.21 -26.35
N GLU A 289 -10.30 -33.76 -27.09
CA GLU A 289 -10.85 -34.54 -28.22
C GLU A 289 -9.97 -34.49 -29.49
N GLU A 290 -9.19 -33.38 -29.67
CA GLU A 290 -8.30 -33.20 -30.84
C GLU A 290 -6.86 -33.63 -30.58
N GLY A 291 -6.41 -33.83 -29.34
CA GLY A 291 -5.05 -34.18 -28.97
C GLY A 291 -4.98 -35.37 -28.03
N GLY A 292 -4.94 -36.58 -28.55
CA GLY A 292 -4.66 -37.79 -27.78
C GLY A 292 -3.22 -37.83 -27.28
N GLU A 293 -2.83 -37.02 -26.32
CA GLU A 293 -1.62 -37.21 -25.52
C GLU A 293 -1.88 -36.69 -24.09
N THR A 294 -1.76 -37.61 -23.13
CA THR A 294 -1.88 -37.31 -21.68
C THR A 294 -0.80 -36.33 -21.24
N PRO A 295 -1.16 -35.25 -20.53
CA PRO A 295 -0.17 -34.42 -19.88
C PRO A 295 0.50 -35.16 -18.70
N PRO A 296 1.78 -34.93 -18.43
CA PRO A 296 2.41 -35.47 -17.23
C PRO A 296 1.75 -34.91 -15.96
N GLU A 297 1.49 -35.81 -15.02
CA GLU A 297 1.14 -35.44 -13.64
C GLU A 297 2.26 -34.61 -13.03
N GLY A 298 1.96 -33.38 -12.66
CA GLY A 298 2.90 -32.48 -12.01
C GLY A 298 2.21 -31.31 -11.33
N GLU A 299 2.13 -31.42 -10.03
CA GLU A 299 2.05 -30.34 -9.04
C GLU A 299 0.80 -29.44 -9.00
N THR A 300 -0.09 -29.82 -8.11
CA THR A 300 -1.15 -28.96 -7.57
C THR A 300 -0.52 -27.92 -6.65
N ASP A 301 -0.48 -26.67 -7.10
CA ASP A 301 -0.23 -25.54 -6.21
C ASP A 301 -1.55 -25.14 -5.52
N ALA A 302 -1.52 -25.22 -4.20
CA ALA A 302 -2.67 -24.99 -3.33
C ALA A 302 -2.85 -23.48 -3.10
N GLY A 303 -4.05 -22.98 -3.40
CA GLY A 303 -4.49 -21.66 -2.95
C GLY A 303 -4.70 -21.62 -1.43
N PRO A 304 -4.76 -20.41 -0.82
CA PRO A 304 -4.73 -20.26 0.64
C PRO A 304 -6.07 -20.64 1.28
N GLU A 305 -6.08 -21.68 2.09
CA GLU A 305 -7.16 -21.99 3.04
C GLU A 305 -6.98 -21.19 4.34
N SER A 306 -8.10 -20.73 4.83
CA SER A 306 -8.30 -19.99 6.07
C SER A 306 -8.01 -20.83 7.32
N GLU A 307 -7.48 -20.16 8.34
CA GLU A 307 -7.18 -20.64 9.68
C GLU A 307 -8.38 -21.27 10.41
N THR A 308 -8.14 -22.41 11.05
CA THR A 308 -8.79 -22.77 12.32
C THR A 308 -7.80 -23.51 13.23
N GLU A 309 -7.86 -23.15 14.50
CA GLU A 309 -7.04 -23.56 15.63
C GLU A 309 -6.91 -25.07 15.89
N GLY A 310 -5.74 -25.47 16.39
CA GLY A 310 -5.56 -26.77 17.07
C GLY A 310 -4.12 -27.05 17.50
N LYS A 311 -3.88 -27.05 18.78
CA LYS A 311 -2.64 -27.34 19.51
C LYS A 311 -2.07 -28.73 19.22
N SER A 312 -0.74 -28.88 19.18
CA SER A 312 0.08 -29.72 20.11
C SER A 312 1.55 -29.81 19.69
N ASP A 313 2.38 -29.57 20.64
CA ASP A 313 3.73 -30.03 21.08
C ASP A 313 4.71 -30.74 20.11
N ASP A 314 5.97 -30.31 20.32
CA ASP A 314 7.26 -31.00 20.14
C ASP A 314 7.76 -31.30 18.70
N ASP A 315 8.75 -30.49 18.25
CA ASP A 315 10.06 -30.99 17.91
C ASP A 315 11.04 -29.82 17.67
N VAL A 316 11.96 -29.64 18.60
CA VAL A 316 13.09 -28.71 18.52
C VAL A 316 14.21 -29.42 17.76
N VAL A 317 14.58 -28.92 16.60
CA VAL A 317 15.80 -29.35 15.90
C VAL A 317 16.88 -28.32 16.14
N ASP A 318 17.90 -28.72 16.92
CA ASP A 318 19.15 -27.97 17.15
C ASP A 318 19.92 -27.78 15.83
N ALA A 319 20.22 -26.56 15.48
CA ALA A 319 21.16 -26.23 14.40
C ALA A 319 22.57 -26.01 14.98
N GLU A 320 23.48 -26.94 14.75
CA GLU A 320 24.90 -26.79 15.04
C GLU A 320 25.53 -25.76 14.11
N PHE A 321 26.16 -24.74 14.71
CA PHE A 321 27.05 -23.80 14.01
C PHE A 321 28.46 -24.34 14.00
N GLU A 322 29.03 -24.60 12.82
CA GLU A 322 30.44 -24.88 12.62
C GLU A 322 31.24 -23.57 12.45
N ASP A 323 32.14 -23.32 13.41
CA ASP A 323 33.06 -22.17 13.44
C ASP A 323 34.27 -22.45 12.53
N ILE A 324 34.37 -21.79 11.37
CA ILE A 324 35.54 -21.87 10.50
C ILE A 324 36.54 -20.79 10.91
N GLY A 325 37.46 -21.20 11.79
CA GLY A 325 38.57 -20.39 12.26
C GLY A 325 39.54 -19.97 11.17
N LYS A 326 40.10 -18.79 11.39
CA LYS A 326 41.16 -18.05 10.72
C LYS A 326 42.32 -18.91 10.14
N LYS A 327 42.67 -18.56 8.93
CA LYS A 327 44.09 -18.38 8.53
C LYS A 327 44.21 -17.20 7.57
#